data_a16c3335c7ddb4bf27ff45fca520e161
#
_entry.id   a16c3335c7ddb4bf27ff45fca520e161
#
_cell.length_a   1.000
_cell.length_b   1.000
_cell.length_c   1.000
_cell.angle_alpha   90.00
_cell.angle_beta   90.00
_cell.angle_gamma   90.00
#
_symmetry.space_group_name_H-M   'P 1'
#
loop_
_entity.id
_entity.type
_entity.pdbx_description
1 polymer ?
#
loop_
_entity_poly.entity_id
_entity_poly.type
_entity_poly.pdbx_seq_one_letter_code
_entity_poly.pdbx_strand_id
1 'polypeptide(L)'
;MLKIFNFIKMQEIKIIECPRDAMQGVKRWIPTENKVAYLQSLLRVGYNTLDCGSFVSPKAIPQMRDTPEVISRLDLSETKTKLLTIVANERGANKACEFEKVTYLGFPFSISENFQMRNTHKTIADSIRTLDYIINISAKHNKKVVVYLSMGFGNPYGDPWNTEIVLNWTNKLSQMGVNILSLSDTVGTANPVDIKALFSSLIPTYPAIEFGAHFHTDLNGWYAKVDAAYAAGCLRFDAAIMGHGGCPMANDSLVGNLPTERLISYLNKQKAPMQLNSLHFESAYNFSKKIFL
;
A
#
# COMPACT_ATOMS: atom_id res chain seq x y z
N MET A 1 -23.77 -41.24 -8.27
CA MET A 1 -23.38 -40.18 -7.34
C MET A 1 -22.34 -39.26 -8.03
N LEU A 2 -22.79 -38.25 -8.75
CA LEU A 2 -21.89 -37.27 -9.37
C LEU A 2 -21.33 -36.36 -8.27
N LYS A 3 -20.01 -36.39 -8.06
CA LYS A 3 -19.30 -35.39 -7.26
C LYS A 3 -19.37 -34.08 -8.03
N ILE A 4 -20.20 -33.16 -7.58
CA ILE A 4 -20.19 -31.76 -7.99
C ILE A 4 -18.89 -31.17 -7.41
N PHE A 5 -17.85 -31.12 -8.22
CA PHE A 5 -16.69 -30.29 -7.93
C PHE A 5 -17.14 -28.86 -8.04
N ASN A 6 -17.47 -28.25 -6.89
CA ASN A 6 -17.56 -26.80 -6.80
C ASN A 6 -16.18 -26.24 -7.15
N PHE A 7 -16.02 -25.72 -8.37
CA PHE A 7 -14.96 -24.81 -8.73
C PHE A 7 -15.17 -23.51 -7.91
N ILE A 8 -14.71 -23.50 -6.67
CA ILE A 8 -14.48 -22.24 -5.96
C ILE A 8 -13.43 -21.54 -6.81
N LYS A 9 -13.85 -20.52 -7.55
CA LYS A 9 -12.94 -19.64 -8.29
C LYS A 9 -12.00 -19.05 -7.24
N MET A 10 -10.79 -19.59 -7.13
CA MET A 10 -9.78 -19.07 -6.23
C MET A 10 -9.58 -17.59 -6.58
N GLN A 11 -9.82 -16.71 -5.62
CA GLN A 11 -9.68 -15.28 -5.83
C GLN A 11 -8.20 -14.97 -6.07
N GLU A 12 -7.95 -14.15 -7.08
CA GLU A 12 -6.60 -13.76 -7.47
C GLU A 12 -5.96 -12.88 -6.40
N ILE A 13 -4.69 -13.16 -6.10
CA ILE A 13 -3.89 -12.32 -5.21
C ILE A 13 -3.57 -10.99 -5.89
N LYS A 14 -3.77 -9.91 -5.17
CA LYS A 14 -3.41 -8.56 -5.60
C LYS A 14 -2.09 -8.15 -4.95
N ILE A 15 -1.05 -8.05 -5.74
CA ILE A 15 0.23 -7.49 -5.31
C ILE A 15 0.28 -6.03 -5.72
N ILE A 16 0.53 -5.17 -4.74
CA ILE A 16 0.75 -3.74 -4.91
C ILE A 16 2.25 -3.50 -4.77
N GLU A 17 2.91 -3.20 -5.87
CA GLU A 17 4.31 -2.83 -5.83
C GLU A 17 4.45 -1.36 -5.45
N CYS A 18 5.33 -1.05 -4.48
CA CYS A 18 5.44 0.26 -3.84
C CYS A 18 6.79 0.97 -4.10
N PRO A 19 7.20 1.19 -5.37
CA PRO A 19 8.45 1.89 -5.67
C PRO A 19 8.49 3.32 -5.15
N ARG A 20 7.35 4.02 -5.02
CA ARG A 20 7.28 5.34 -4.42
C ARG A 20 7.74 5.29 -2.96
N ASP A 21 7.24 4.34 -2.20
CA ASP A 21 7.61 4.17 -0.79
C ASP A 21 9.09 3.81 -0.65
N ALA A 22 9.57 2.92 -1.50
CA ALA A 22 10.99 2.56 -1.57
C ALA A 22 11.89 3.77 -1.88
N MET A 23 11.48 4.66 -2.80
CA MET A 23 12.29 5.80 -3.23
C MET A 23 12.21 7.01 -2.29
N GLN A 24 11.09 7.22 -1.57
CA GLN A 24 10.86 8.48 -0.84
C GLN A 24 11.93 8.81 0.21
N GLY A 25 12.56 7.80 0.82
CA GLY A 25 13.61 7.94 1.81
C GLY A 25 15.03 8.02 1.24
N VAL A 26 15.19 7.88 -0.07
CA VAL A 26 16.52 7.94 -0.71
C VAL A 26 17.04 9.38 -0.69
N LYS A 27 18.20 9.60 -0.05
CA LYS A 27 18.75 10.95 0.15
C LYS A 27 19.27 11.58 -1.15
N ARG A 28 19.91 10.76 -2.02
CA ARG A 28 20.34 11.24 -3.34
C ARG A 28 19.14 11.46 -4.25
N TRP A 29 19.17 12.51 -5.05
CA TRP A 29 18.13 12.72 -6.06
C TRP A 29 18.18 11.61 -7.10
N ILE A 30 17.07 10.95 -7.32
CA ILE A 30 16.88 9.99 -8.42
C ILE A 30 16.38 10.80 -9.63
N PRO A 31 17.12 10.86 -10.74
CA PRO A 31 16.68 11.57 -11.94
C PRO A 31 15.31 11.09 -12.43
N THR A 32 14.51 12.01 -12.96
CA THR A 32 13.16 11.71 -13.46
C THR A 32 13.16 10.61 -14.51
N GLU A 33 14.16 10.63 -15.42
CA GLU A 33 14.35 9.59 -16.45
C GLU A 33 14.52 8.20 -15.83
N ASN A 34 15.29 8.11 -14.75
CA ASN A 34 15.52 6.85 -14.05
C ASN A 34 14.25 6.35 -13.36
N LYS A 35 13.46 7.26 -12.76
CA LYS A 35 12.15 6.91 -12.19
C LYS A 35 11.20 6.39 -13.26
N VAL A 36 11.07 7.11 -14.38
CA VAL A 36 10.22 6.69 -15.51
C VAL A 36 10.64 5.33 -16.03
N ALA A 37 11.94 5.11 -16.29
CA ALA A 37 12.44 3.85 -16.80
C ALA A 37 12.21 2.69 -15.81
N TYR A 38 12.42 2.92 -14.52
CA TYR A 38 12.16 1.92 -13.47
C TYR A 38 10.67 1.59 -13.36
N LEU A 39 9.80 2.59 -13.25
CA LEU A 39 8.36 2.38 -13.17
C LEU A 39 7.82 1.68 -14.44
N GLN A 40 8.34 2.05 -15.62
CA GLN A 40 7.97 1.39 -16.87
C GLN A 40 8.38 -0.10 -16.89
N SER A 41 9.53 -0.44 -16.29
CA SER A 41 9.93 -1.85 -16.13
C SER A 41 9.00 -2.63 -15.21
N LEU A 42 8.53 -1.99 -14.13
CA LEU A 42 7.58 -2.58 -13.18
C LEU A 42 6.17 -2.79 -13.80
N LEU A 43 5.73 -1.87 -14.66
CA LEU A 43 4.45 -2.00 -15.36
C LEU A 43 4.36 -3.26 -16.25
N ARG A 44 5.49 -3.73 -16.78
CA ARG A 44 5.55 -4.96 -17.57
C ARG A 44 5.45 -6.24 -16.76
N VAL A 45 5.67 -6.17 -15.45
CA VAL A 45 5.59 -7.35 -14.55
C VAL A 45 4.15 -7.84 -14.41
N GLY A 46 3.17 -6.94 -14.47
CA GLY A 46 1.74 -7.29 -14.37
C GLY A 46 1.21 -7.27 -12.93
N TYR A 47 1.77 -6.45 -12.05
CA TYR A 47 1.19 -6.19 -10.72
C TYR A 47 -0.25 -5.69 -10.82
N ASN A 48 -1.05 -5.94 -9.79
CA ASN A 48 -2.41 -5.37 -9.73
C ASN A 48 -2.37 -3.83 -9.71
N THR A 49 -1.48 -3.28 -8.89
CA THR A 49 -1.35 -1.84 -8.68
C THR A 49 0.11 -1.46 -8.49
N LEU A 50 0.49 -0.28 -8.98
CA LEU A 50 1.79 0.33 -8.78
C LEU A 50 1.62 1.63 -8.00
N ASP A 51 2.17 1.72 -6.78
CA ASP A 51 2.30 2.98 -6.03
C ASP A 51 3.45 3.78 -6.62
N CYS A 52 3.12 4.65 -7.57
CA CYS A 52 4.09 5.24 -8.49
C CYS A 52 4.53 6.67 -8.12
N GLY A 53 3.88 7.31 -7.14
CA GLY A 53 4.20 8.70 -6.83
C GLY A 53 3.38 9.30 -5.71
N SER A 54 3.61 10.57 -5.44
CA SER A 54 2.93 11.29 -4.37
C SER A 54 2.69 12.75 -4.72
N PHE A 55 1.51 13.25 -4.36
CA PHE A 55 1.14 14.66 -4.44
C PHE A 55 1.18 15.37 -3.08
N VAL A 56 1.99 14.87 -2.15
CA VAL A 56 2.30 15.56 -0.90
C VAL A 56 3.25 16.74 -1.16
N SER A 57 3.44 17.59 -0.14
CA SER A 57 4.33 18.74 -0.26
C SER A 57 5.76 18.32 -0.64
N PRO A 58 6.37 18.93 -1.69
CA PRO A 58 7.77 18.70 -2.04
C PRO A 58 8.77 19.06 -0.91
N LYS A 59 8.35 19.89 0.04
CA LYS A 59 9.16 20.19 1.24
C LYS A 59 9.22 18.99 2.17
N ALA A 60 8.12 18.22 2.28
CA ALA A 60 8.07 17.03 3.12
C ALA A 60 8.73 15.82 2.43
N ILE A 61 8.46 15.63 1.14
CA ILE A 61 9.03 14.51 0.36
C ILE A 61 9.64 15.03 -0.95
N PRO A 62 10.87 15.60 -0.89
CA PRO A 62 11.51 16.18 -2.07
C PRO A 62 11.69 15.23 -3.23
N GLN A 63 11.87 13.93 -2.94
CA GLN A 63 12.09 12.89 -3.94
C GLN A 63 10.88 12.71 -4.88
N MET A 64 9.66 13.09 -4.46
CA MET A 64 8.43 12.92 -5.23
C MET A 64 7.94 14.21 -5.92
N ARG A 65 8.75 15.29 -5.95
CA ARG A 65 8.35 16.57 -6.53
C ARG A 65 8.04 16.52 -8.02
N ASP A 66 8.59 15.55 -8.73
CA ASP A 66 8.46 15.32 -10.16
C ASP A 66 7.36 14.29 -10.52
N THR A 67 6.55 13.85 -9.55
CA THR A 67 5.44 12.91 -9.77
C THR A 67 4.56 13.27 -10.97
N PRO A 68 4.16 14.54 -11.19
CA PRO A 68 3.37 14.92 -12.37
C PRO A 68 4.06 14.59 -13.70
N GLU A 69 5.34 14.89 -13.82
CA GLU A 69 6.14 14.61 -15.01
C GLU A 69 6.31 13.10 -15.20
N VAL A 70 6.65 12.39 -14.14
CA VAL A 70 6.80 10.93 -14.16
C VAL A 70 5.53 10.27 -14.69
N ILE A 71 4.36 10.58 -14.12
CA ILE A 71 3.07 9.98 -14.54
C ILE A 71 2.75 10.30 -16.00
N SER A 72 3.00 11.55 -16.44
CA SER A 72 2.70 11.94 -17.83
C SER A 72 3.47 11.08 -18.84
N ARG A 73 4.71 10.69 -18.51
CA ARG A 73 5.64 9.94 -19.36
C ARG A 73 5.46 8.42 -19.30
N LEU A 74 4.71 7.88 -18.33
CA LEU A 74 4.43 6.43 -18.28
C LEU A 74 3.50 6.01 -19.43
N ASP A 75 3.84 4.91 -20.09
CA ASP A 75 2.98 4.25 -21.07
C ASP A 75 2.25 3.07 -20.42
N LEU A 76 0.92 3.10 -20.51
CA LEU A 76 0.03 2.07 -19.95
C LEU A 76 -0.62 1.20 -21.04
N SER A 77 -0.27 1.36 -22.30
CA SER A 77 -0.93 0.66 -23.43
C SER A 77 -0.81 -0.86 -23.34
N GLU A 78 0.31 -1.36 -22.82
CA GLU A 78 0.64 -2.78 -22.76
C GLU A 78 0.44 -3.39 -21.36
N THR A 79 -0.29 -2.71 -20.45
CA THR A 79 -0.45 -3.18 -19.08
C THR A 79 -1.86 -3.03 -18.53
N LYS A 80 -2.25 -3.95 -17.64
CA LYS A 80 -3.48 -3.85 -16.84
C LYS A 80 -3.22 -3.26 -15.44
N THR A 81 -1.96 -3.02 -15.09
CA THR A 81 -1.56 -2.46 -13.80
C THR A 81 -2.17 -1.08 -13.60
N LYS A 82 -2.79 -0.86 -12.44
CA LYS A 82 -3.40 0.41 -12.07
C LYS A 82 -2.40 1.29 -11.32
N LEU A 83 -2.43 2.60 -11.57
CA LEU A 83 -1.58 3.53 -10.85
C LEU A 83 -2.25 4.01 -9.57
N LEU A 84 -1.48 4.03 -8.49
CA LEU A 84 -1.81 4.62 -7.21
C LEU A 84 -0.84 5.77 -6.93
N THR A 85 -1.35 6.85 -6.36
CA THR A 85 -0.54 7.96 -5.84
C THR A 85 -0.98 8.35 -4.45
N ILE A 86 -0.03 8.69 -3.59
CA ILE A 86 -0.32 9.15 -2.22
C ILE A 86 -0.74 10.61 -2.23
N VAL A 87 -1.79 10.90 -1.47
CA VAL A 87 -2.28 12.24 -1.18
C VAL A 87 -2.49 12.40 0.33
N ALA A 88 -2.20 13.58 0.90
CA ALA A 88 -2.36 13.85 2.34
C ALA A 88 -3.28 15.03 2.64
N ASN A 89 -3.78 15.71 1.61
CA ASN A 89 -4.65 16.88 1.73
C ASN A 89 -5.47 17.11 0.46
N GLU A 90 -6.42 18.03 0.54
CA GLU A 90 -7.33 18.39 -0.54
C GLU A 90 -6.60 18.87 -1.81
N ARG A 91 -5.57 19.72 -1.64
CA ARG A 91 -4.77 20.23 -2.77
C ARG A 91 -4.09 19.08 -3.54
N GLY A 92 -3.49 18.13 -2.81
CA GLY A 92 -2.86 16.96 -3.42
C GLY A 92 -3.86 16.07 -4.13
N ALA A 93 -5.04 15.87 -3.53
CA ALA A 93 -6.12 15.09 -4.12
C ALA A 93 -6.65 15.72 -5.42
N ASN A 94 -6.93 17.03 -5.41
CA ASN A 94 -7.35 17.76 -6.62
C ASN A 94 -6.30 17.60 -7.73
N LYS A 95 -5.01 17.79 -7.39
CA LYS A 95 -3.92 17.63 -8.38
C LYS A 95 -3.82 16.22 -8.93
N ALA A 96 -3.94 15.20 -8.09
CA ALA A 96 -3.93 13.80 -8.52
C ALA A 96 -5.12 13.48 -9.44
N CYS A 97 -6.28 14.09 -9.20
CA CYS A 97 -7.48 13.90 -10.01
C CYS A 97 -7.35 14.43 -11.46
N GLU A 98 -6.44 15.36 -11.73
CA GLU A 98 -6.16 15.86 -13.09
C GLU A 98 -5.51 14.79 -13.99
N PHE A 99 -4.93 13.72 -13.41
CA PHE A 99 -4.24 12.67 -14.17
C PHE A 99 -5.16 11.49 -14.44
N GLU A 100 -5.61 11.31 -15.66
CA GLU A 100 -6.48 10.19 -16.07
C GLU A 100 -5.84 8.83 -15.79
N LYS A 101 -4.51 8.71 -15.96
CA LYS A 101 -3.74 7.49 -15.70
C LYS A 101 -3.80 7.01 -14.24
N VAL A 102 -4.06 7.90 -13.28
CA VAL A 102 -4.18 7.57 -11.86
C VAL A 102 -5.55 6.95 -11.60
N THR A 103 -5.56 5.75 -11.05
CA THR A 103 -6.79 5.03 -10.67
C THR A 103 -7.10 5.16 -9.19
N TYR A 104 -6.07 5.11 -8.35
CA TYR A 104 -6.21 5.10 -6.89
C TYR A 104 -5.54 6.30 -6.24
N LEU A 105 -6.23 6.90 -5.27
CA LEU A 105 -5.65 7.85 -4.33
C LEU A 105 -5.41 7.15 -3.00
N GLY A 106 -4.15 6.99 -2.63
CA GLY A 106 -3.75 6.44 -1.34
C GLY A 106 -3.74 7.51 -0.26
N PHE A 107 -4.49 7.33 0.81
CA PHE A 107 -4.58 8.27 1.90
C PHE A 107 -4.09 7.65 3.21
N PRO A 108 -2.98 8.15 3.82
CA PRO A 108 -2.53 7.69 5.12
C PRO A 108 -3.45 8.27 6.22
N PHE A 109 -4.07 7.38 6.97
CA PHE A 109 -4.91 7.69 8.11
C PHE A 109 -4.44 6.89 9.32
N SER A 110 -4.18 7.52 10.45
CA SER A 110 -3.71 6.83 11.65
C SER A 110 -4.80 6.71 12.72
N ILE A 111 -4.78 5.58 13.43
CA ILE A 111 -5.56 5.39 14.65
C ILE A 111 -4.83 5.88 15.91
N SER A 112 -3.56 6.26 15.78
CA SER A 112 -2.76 6.91 16.81
C SER A 112 -2.77 8.42 16.59
N GLU A 113 -3.26 9.19 17.55
CA GLU A 113 -3.30 10.66 17.47
C GLU A 113 -1.89 11.24 17.41
N ASN A 114 -0.96 10.69 18.21
CA ASN A 114 0.43 11.11 18.20
C ASN A 114 1.08 10.92 16.84
N PHE A 115 0.87 9.74 16.20
CA PHE A 115 1.42 9.51 14.87
C PHE A 115 0.73 10.36 13.81
N GLN A 116 -0.59 10.52 13.87
CA GLN A 116 -1.34 11.34 12.94
C GLN A 116 -0.81 12.78 12.93
N MET A 117 -0.58 13.35 14.10
CA MET A 117 -0.02 14.69 14.25
C MET A 117 1.43 14.78 13.72
N ARG A 118 2.27 13.80 14.00
CA ARG A 118 3.65 13.75 13.50
C ARG A 118 3.73 13.61 11.99
N ASN A 119 2.89 12.75 11.41
CA ASN A 119 2.94 12.41 9.99
C ASN A 119 2.33 13.48 9.09
N THR A 120 1.21 14.09 9.50
CA THR A 120 0.44 14.98 8.63
C THR A 120 0.23 16.38 9.21
N HIS A 121 0.67 16.64 10.45
CA HIS A 121 0.38 17.86 11.23
C HIS A 121 -1.11 18.13 11.38
N LYS A 122 -1.91 17.07 11.46
CA LYS A 122 -3.38 17.12 11.63
C LYS A 122 -3.80 16.21 12.77
N THR A 123 -4.89 16.59 13.44
CA THR A 123 -5.60 15.69 14.34
C THR A 123 -6.30 14.58 13.56
N ILE A 124 -6.66 13.48 14.23
CA ILE A 124 -7.51 12.45 13.61
C ILE A 124 -8.84 13.07 13.14
N ALA A 125 -9.42 13.99 13.91
CA ALA A 125 -10.67 14.68 13.53
C ALA A 125 -10.51 15.51 12.23
N ASP A 126 -9.39 16.22 12.06
CA ASP A 126 -9.08 16.96 10.83
C ASP A 126 -8.83 16.01 9.65
N SER A 127 -8.19 14.89 9.91
CA SER A 127 -7.93 13.88 8.91
C SER A 127 -9.18 13.20 8.39
N ILE A 128 -10.19 12.98 9.26
CA ILE A 128 -11.52 12.51 8.85
C ILE A 128 -12.19 13.53 7.91
N ARG A 129 -12.15 14.82 8.21
CA ARG A 129 -12.70 15.86 7.32
C ARG A 129 -11.98 15.88 5.96
N THR A 130 -10.66 15.76 5.98
CA THR A 130 -9.86 15.66 4.77
C THR A 130 -10.20 14.41 3.95
N LEU A 131 -10.37 13.26 4.61
CA LEU A 131 -10.76 12.00 3.95
C LEU A 131 -12.13 12.09 3.29
N ASP A 132 -13.12 12.67 3.97
CA ASP A 132 -14.46 12.90 3.41
C ASP A 132 -14.38 13.72 2.12
N TYR A 133 -13.60 14.81 2.12
CA TYR A 133 -13.36 15.59 0.90
C TYR A 133 -12.72 14.74 -0.20
N ILE A 134 -11.69 13.95 0.13
CA ILE A 134 -10.97 13.11 -0.83
C ILE A 134 -11.89 12.05 -1.43
N ILE A 135 -12.75 11.41 -0.65
CA ILE A 135 -13.73 10.44 -1.14
C ILE A 135 -14.66 11.11 -2.16
N ASN A 136 -15.20 12.27 -1.82
CA ASN A 136 -16.12 13.01 -2.67
C ASN A 136 -15.49 13.46 -3.99
N ILE A 137 -14.26 14.03 -3.97
CA ILE A 137 -13.60 14.47 -5.20
C ILE A 137 -13.16 13.28 -6.05
N SER A 138 -12.71 12.19 -5.43
CA SER A 138 -12.33 10.96 -6.14
C SER A 138 -13.50 10.37 -6.91
N ALA A 139 -14.68 10.31 -6.30
CA ALA A 139 -15.88 9.80 -6.95
C ALA A 139 -16.26 10.64 -8.19
N LYS A 140 -16.17 11.98 -8.11
CA LYS A 140 -16.43 12.90 -9.23
C LYS A 140 -15.47 12.67 -10.41
N HIS A 141 -14.26 12.19 -10.15
CA HIS A 141 -13.24 11.93 -11.17
C HIS A 141 -13.07 10.44 -11.50
N ASN A 142 -14.03 9.57 -11.11
CA ASN A 142 -13.99 8.12 -11.32
C ASN A 142 -12.74 7.44 -10.75
N LYS A 143 -12.22 7.95 -9.64
CA LYS A 143 -11.08 7.39 -8.91
C LYS A 143 -11.55 6.70 -7.63
N LYS A 144 -10.72 5.80 -7.12
CA LYS A 144 -11.00 5.08 -5.87
C LYS A 144 -10.01 5.50 -4.79
N VAL A 145 -10.46 5.49 -3.55
CA VAL A 145 -9.61 5.80 -2.40
C VAL A 145 -9.14 4.49 -1.75
N VAL A 146 -7.84 4.40 -1.49
CA VAL A 146 -7.22 3.37 -0.64
C VAL A 146 -6.83 4.04 0.66
N VAL A 147 -7.42 3.65 1.77
CA VAL A 147 -7.03 4.16 3.08
C VAL A 147 -5.97 3.23 3.67
N TYR A 148 -4.81 3.77 3.99
CA TYR A 148 -3.76 3.10 4.74
C TYR A 148 -3.97 3.36 6.23
N LEU A 149 -4.44 2.34 6.97
CA LEU A 149 -4.72 2.44 8.39
C LEU A 149 -3.42 2.30 9.19
N SER A 150 -2.69 3.41 9.32
CA SER A 150 -1.42 3.46 10.03
C SER A 150 -1.57 3.16 11.51
N MET A 151 -0.54 2.55 12.09
CA MET A 151 -0.55 2.05 13.48
C MET A 151 -1.63 0.98 13.73
N GLY A 152 -2.04 0.28 12.66
CA GLY A 152 -3.08 -0.74 12.71
C GLY A 152 -2.75 -1.95 13.58
N PHE A 153 -1.48 -2.14 13.95
CA PHE A 153 -0.99 -3.24 14.77
C PHE A 153 -0.24 -2.77 16.03
N GLY A 154 -0.52 -1.57 16.49
CA GLY A 154 0.12 -0.96 17.65
C GLY A 154 0.96 0.25 17.31
N ASN A 155 1.44 0.95 18.34
CA ASN A 155 2.23 2.15 18.20
C ASN A 155 3.26 2.28 19.33
N PRO A 156 4.40 2.98 19.11
CA PRO A 156 5.42 3.18 20.12
C PRO A 156 5.18 4.43 20.99
N TYR A 157 4.04 5.12 20.82
CA TYR A 157 3.77 6.43 21.45
C TYR A 157 2.93 6.33 22.72
N GLY A 158 2.52 5.12 23.13
CA GLY A 158 1.65 4.92 24.28
C GLY A 158 0.17 5.25 24.03
N ASP A 159 -0.23 5.49 22.78
CA ASP A 159 -1.64 5.60 22.43
C ASP A 159 -2.35 4.25 22.62
N PRO A 160 -3.60 4.23 23.09
CA PRO A 160 -4.36 3.00 23.25
C PRO A 160 -4.45 2.22 21.93
N TRP A 161 -4.19 0.92 22.01
CA TRP A 161 -4.37 0.00 20.89
C TRP A 161 -4.90 -1.35 21.37
N ASN A 162 -5.88 -1.86 20.67
CA ASN A 162 -6.35 -3.23 20.71
C ASN A 162 -7.17 -3.52 19.44
N THR A 163 -7.57 -4.77 19.23
CA THR A 163 -8.35 -5.18 18.06
C THR A 163 -9.71 -4.47 17.96
N GLU A 164 -10.34 -4.17 19.07
CA GLU A 164 -11.65 -3.47 19.13
C GLU A 164 -11.52 -2.04 18.58
N ILE A 165 -10.44 -1.33 18.92
CA ILE A 165 -10.17 0.01 18.39
C ILE A 165 -10.05 -0.04 16.84
N VAL A 166 -9.36 -1.05 16.31
CA VAL A 166 -9.23 -1.21 14.85
C VAL A 166 -10.58 -1.52 14.20
N LEU A 167 -11.39 -2.38 14.82
CA LEU A 167 -12.76 -2.69 14.37
C LEU A 167 -13.64 -1.43 14.36
N ASN A 168 -13.61 -0.65 15.42
CA ASN A 168 -14.38 0.59 15.54
C ASN A 168 -13.98 1.62 14.46
N TRP A 169 -12.69 1.77 14.19
CA TRP A 169 -12.23 2.63 13.10
C TRP A 169 -12.61 2.09 11.73
N THR A 170 -12.52 0.78 11.52
CA THR A 170 -12.97 0.15 10.28
C THR A 170 -14.46 0.40 10.05
N ASN A 171 -15.29 0.25 11.09
CA ASN A 171 -16.72 0.55 11.01
C ASN A 171 -16.97 2.01 10.58
N LYS A 172 -16.31 2.96 11.23
CA LYS A 172 -16.44 4.38 10.90
C LYS A 172 -16.02 4.69 9.46
N LEU A 173 -14.87 4.15 9.02
CA LEU A 173 -14.39 4.33 7.65
C LEU A 173 -15.32 3.68 6.61
N SER A 174 -15.88 2.51 6.93
CA SER A 174 -16.89 1.85 6.09
C SER A 174 -18.14 2.70 5.90
N GLN A 175 -18.65 3.30 6.99
CA GLN A 175 -19.79 4.21 6.93
C GLN A 175 -19.53 5.49 6.12
N MET A 176 -18.26 5.90 6.00
CA MET A 176 -17.85 7.00 5.13
C MET A 176 -17.75 6.59 3.65
N GLY A 177 -17.95 5.31 3.31
CA GLY A 177 -17.84 4.80 1.95
C GLY A 177 -16.44 4.32 1.54
N VAL A 178 -15.52 4.13 2.50
CA VAL A 178 -14.22 3.49 2.23
C VAL A 178 -14.45 2.02 1.91
N ASN A 179 -13.99 1.57 0.76
CA ASN A 179 -14.13 0.20 0.28
C ASN A 179 -12.79 -0.51 -0.02
N ILE A 180 -11.67 0.16 0.22
CA ILE A 180 -10.33 -0.45 0.20
C ILE A 180 -9.57 0.06 1.42
N LEU A 181 -9.23 -0.85 2.33
CA LEU A 181 -8.55 -0.54 3.60
C LEU A 181 -7.31 -1.41 3.75
N SER A 182 -6.13 -0.79 3.72
CA SER A 182 -4.85 -1.47 3.92
C SER A 182 -4.40 -1.30 5.38
N LEU A 183 -4.41 -2.39 6.15
CA LEU A 183 -3.92 -2.39 7.53
C LEU A 183 -2.39 -2.25 7.52
N SER A 184 -1.87 -1.21 8.16
CA SER A 184 -0.45 -0.88 8.08
C SER A 184 0.27 -1.15 9.40
N ASP A 185 1.27 -2.01 9.33
CA ASP A 185 2.27 -2.25 10.38
C ASP A 185 3.39 -1.21 10.26
N THR A 186 3.04 0.03 10.57
CA THR A 186 3.85 1.22 10.30
C THR A 186 5.25 1.19 10.92
N VAL A 187 5.40 0.49 12.04
CA VAL A 187 6.66 0.41 12.82
C VAL A 187 7.23 -1.01 12.88
N GLY A 188 6.62 -1.96 12.16
CA GLY A 188 7.12 -3.32 12.08
C GLY A 188 6.89 -4.18 13.32
N THR A 189 5.98 -3.79 14.22
CA THR A 189 5.73 -4.46 15.51
C THR A 189 4.59 -5.48 15.48
N ALA A 190 3.89 -5.62 14.35
CA ALA A 190 2.80 -6.57 14.21
C ALA A 190 3.27 -8.01 14.50
N ASN A 191 2.52 -8.71 15.33
CA ASN A 191 2.74 -10.12 15.59
C ASN A 191 1.70 -10.99 14.85
N PRO A 192 2.01 -12.25 14.54
CA PRO A 192 1.13 -13.13 13.77
C PRO A 192 -0.25 -13.38 14.44
N VAL A 193 -0.33 -13.32 15.76
CA VAL A 193 -1.59 -13.55 16.49
C VAL A 193 -2.56 -12.40 16.24
N ASP A 194 -2.12 -11.16 16.39
CA ASP A 194 -2.93 -9.97 16.14
C ASP A 194 -3.29 -9.83 14.66
N ILE A 195 -2.34 -10.12 13.76
CA ILE A 195 -2.61 -10.14 12.31
C ILE A 195 -3.75 -11.10 11.98
N LYS A 196 -3.64 -12.34 12.45
CA LYS A 196 -4.67 -13.36 12.21
C LYS A 196 -6.01 -12.96 12.81
N ALA A 197 -6.01 -12.47 14.06
CA ALA A 197 -7.24 -12.05 14.74
C ALA A 197 -7.95 -10.92 13.98
N LEU A 198 -7.23 -9.90 13.54
CA LEU A 198 -7.80 -8.77 12.80
C LEU A 198 -8.38 -9.20 11.45
N PHE A 199 -7.61 -9.85 10.60
CA PHE A 199 -8.11 -10.24 9.27
C PHE A 199 -9.25 -11.25 9.35
N SER A 200 -9.19 -12.25 10.27
CA SER A 200 -10.26 -13.22 10.46
C SER A 200 -11.56 -12.60 10.97
N SER A 201 -11.49 -11.48 11.69
CA SER A 201 -12.67 -10.74 12.16
C SER A 201 -13.19 -9.76 11.09
N LEU A 202 -12.31 -8.97 10.49
CA LEU A 202 -12.67 -7.88 9.59
C LEU A 202 -13.22 -8.36 8.25
N ILE A 203 -12.59 -9.35 7.62
CA ILE A 203 -12.98 -9.82 6.27
C ILE A 203 -14.43 -10.32 6.23
N PRO A 204 -14.89 -11.21 7.11
CA PRO A 204 -16.28 -11.67 7.09
C PRO A 204 -17.27 -10.61 7.58
N THR A 205 -16.85 -9.68 8.47
CA THR A 205 -17.73 -8.64 9.01
C THR A 205 -18.01 -7.54 7.99
N TYR A 206 -17.04 -7.23 7.12
CA TYR A 206 -17.15 -6.16 6.12
C TYR A 206 -16.90 -6.68 4.70
N PRO A 207 -17.77 -7.53 4.13
CA PRO A 207 -17.55 -8.18 2.84
C PRO A 207 -17.49 -7.20 1.64
N ALA A 208 -17.94 -5.96 1.84
CA ALA A 208 -17.85 -4.90 0.82
C ALA A 208 -16.50 -4.17 0.83
N ILE A 209 -15.65 -4.41 1.83
CA ILE A 209 -14.32 -3.80 1.94
C ILE A 209 -13.26 -4.80 1.42
N GLU A 210 -12.42 -4.33 0.52
CA GLU A 210 -11.20 -5.01 0.15
C GLU A 210 -10.12 -4.70 1.20
N PHE A 211 -9.77 -5.70 2.01
CA PHE A 211 -8.70 -5.55 3.00
C PHE A 211 -7.34 -5.88 2.39
N GLY A 212 -6.35 -5.05 2.72
CA GLY A 212 -4.96 -5.24 2.35
C GLY A 212 -4.04 -5.26 3.57
N ALA A 213 -2.85 -5.81 3.37
CA ALA A 213 -1.76 -5.83 4.34
C ALA A 213 -0.58 -4.99 3.82
N HIS A 214 -0.20 -3.96 4.57
CA HIS A 214 0.98 -3.15 4.34
C HIS A 214 1.93 -3.34 5.52
N PHE A 215 2.86 -4.28 5.37
CA PHE A 215 3.76 -4.66 6.45
C PHE A 215 5.14 -4.04 6.27
N HIS A 216 5.62 -3.42 7.35
CA HIS A 216 7.05 -3.23 7.52
C HIS A 216 7.65 -4.42 8.27
N THR A 217 8.84 -4.83 7.86
CA THR A 217 9.44 -6.04 8.40
C THR A 217 10.96 -6.02 8.28
N ASP A 218 11.62 -6.72 9.18
CA ASP A 218 13.01 -7.12 9.01
C ASP A 218 13.15 -8.37 8.14
N LEU A 219 14.37 -8.80 7.93
CA LEU A 219 14.69 -9.97 7.08
C LEU A 219 14.13 -11.29 7.65
N ASN A 220 13.79 -11.38 8.91
CA ASN A 220 13.38 -12.61 9.59
C ASN A 220 11.88 -12.66 9.88
N GLY A 221 11.25 -11.53 10.17
CA GLY A 221 9.85 -11.45 10.61
C GLY A 221 8.80 -11.53 9.50
N TRP A 222 9.18 -11.29 8.23
CA TRP A 222 8.24 -11.17 7.12
C TRP A 222 7.35 -12.41 6.90
N TYR A 223 7.95 -13.61 7.01
CA TYR A 223 7.24 -14.86 6.69
C TYR A 223 6.02 -15.07 7.59
N ALA A 224 6.20 -14.96 8.90
CA ALA A 224 5.13 -15.20 9.86
C ALA A 224 3.98 -14.17 9.72
N LYS A 225 4.30 -12.91 9.37
CA LYS A 225 3.29 -11.87 9.12
C LYS A 225 2.48 -12.18 7.86
N VAL A 226 3.13 -12.52 6.77
CA VAL A 226 2.46 -12.88 5.50
C VAL A 226 1.62 -14.12 5.66
N ASP A 227 2.16 -15.17 6.30
CA ASP A 227 1.45 -16.44 6.53
C ASP A 227 0.19 -16.23 7.37
N ALA A 228 0.27 -15.46 8.46
CA ALA A 228 -0.87 -15.14 9.30
C ALA A 228 -1.97 -14.37 8.56
N ALA A 229 -1.60 -13.38 7.75
CA ALA A 229 -2.55 -12.60 6.96
C ALA A 229 -3.20 -13.43 5.86
N TYR A 230 -2.40 -14.19 5.10
CA TYR A 230 -2.89 -15.05 4.01
C TYR A 230 -3.81 -16.16 4.52
N ALA A 231 -3.41 -16.85 5.59
CA ALA A 231 -4.24 -17.87 6.23
C ALA A 231 -5.55 -17.32 6.81
N ALA A 232 -5.60 -16.03 7.15
CA ALA A 232 -6.81 -15.33 7.60
C ALA A 232 -7.65 -14.75 6.44
N GLY A 233 -7.29 -15.02 5.18
CA GLY A 233 -8.05 -14.62 4.00
C GLY A 233 -7.66 -13.28 3.38
N CYS A 234 -6.56 -12.64 3.80
CA CYS A 234 -6.05 -11.46 3.13
C CYS A 234 -5.52 -11.82 1.74
N LEU A 235 -6.01 -11.11 0.71
CA LEU A 235 -5.66 -11.36 -0.69
C LEU A 235 -5.01 -10.16 -1.38
N ARG A 236 -4.73 -9.09 -0.61
CA ARG A 236 -4.07 -7.88 -1.10
C ARG A 236 -2.84 -7.58 -0.24
N PHE A 237 -1.67 -7.51 -0.85
CA PHE A 237 -0.41 -7.28 -0.17
C PHE A 237 0.36 -6.17 -0.84
N ASP A 238 0.81 -5.21 -0.05
CA ASP A 238 1.74 -4.18 -0.47
C ASP A 238 3.17 -4.68 -0.21
N ALA A 239 4.06 -4.49 -1.18
CA ALA A 239 5.44 -4.93 -1.11
C ALA A 239 6.34 -3.99 -1.91
N ALA A 240 7.64 -4.03 -1.70
CA ALA A 240 8.62 -3.32 -2.50
C ALA A 240 9.80 -4.24 -2.83
N ILE A 241 10.27 -4.21 -4.06
CA ILE A 241 11.45 -4.98 -4.48
C ILE A 241 12.61 -4.71 -3.52
N MET A 242 13.29 -5.79 -3.08
CA MET A 242 14.38 -5.81 -2.11
C MET A 242 14.00 -5.28 -0.71
N GLY A 243 12.72 -5.04 -0.43
CA GLY A 243 12.27 -4.51 0.85
C GLY A 243 12.72 -3.08 1.14
N HIS A 244 13.13 -2.32 0.11
CA HIS A 244 13.55 -0.94 0.28
C HIS A 244 12.40 -0.05 0.79
N GLY A 245 12.75 1.03 1.50
CA GLY A 245 11.82 2.00 2.04
C GLY A 245 11.49 1.71 3.50
N GLY A 246 10.34 2.15 3.92
CA GLY A 246 9.88 2.20 5.30
C GLY A 246 9.45 3.61 5.66
N CYS A 247 8.67 3.77 6.74
CA CYS A 247 8.16 5.06 7.13
C CYS A 247 9.28 5.92 7.77
N PRO A 248 9.73 7.02 7.14
CA PRO A 248 10.78 7.87 7.70
C PRO A 248 10.37 8.59 9.00
N MET A 249 9.07 8.58 9.33
CA MET A 249 8.49 9.17 10.54
C MET A 249 8.31 8.15 11.68
N ALA A 250 8.61 6.88 11.44
CA ALA A 250 8.52 5.81 12.41
C ALA A 250 9.91 5.47 12.95
N ASN A 251 10.30 6.08 14.06
CA ASN A 251 11.51 5.84 14.89
C ASN A 251 12.85 5.50 14.21
N ASP A 252 13.94 5.64 14.97
CA ASP A 252 15.36 5.63 14.55
C ASP A 252 15.89 4.33 13.90
N SER A 253 15.17 3.23 13.92
CA SER A 253 15.50 2.01 13.18
C SER A 253 14.49 1.80 12.05
N LEU A 254 14.85 2.17 10.83
CA LEU A 254 14.05 1.94 9.63
C LEU A 254 13.84 0.42 9.44
N VAL A 255 12.62 -0.03 9.68
CA VAL A 255 12.16 -1.34 9.24
C VAL A 255 11.74 -1.21 7.79
N GLY A 256 12.26 -2.06 6.91
CA GLY A 256 11.99 -2.02 5.47
C GLY A 256 10.57 -2.46 5.12
N ASN A 257 10.18 -2.25 3.87
CA ASN A 257 8.95 -2.83 3.33
C ASN A 257 9.04 -4.37 3.24
N LEU A 258 7.91 -5.02 3.09
CA LEU A 258 7.86 -6.44 2.74
C LEU A 258 8.56 -6.66 1.38
N PRO A 259 9.61 -7.52 1.30
CA PRO A 259 10.30 -7.75 0.03
C PRO A 259 9.41 -8.50 -0.98
N THR A 260 9.20 -7.91 -2.16
CA THR A 260 8.32 -8.46 -3.21
C THR A 260 8.75 -9.85 -3.65
N GLU A 261 10.05 -10.09 -3.83
CA GLU A 261 10.60 -11.40 -4.22
C GLU A 261 10.28 -12.50 -3.19
N ARG A 262 10.25 -12.15 -1.91
CA ARG A 262 9.90 -13.08 -0.82
C ARG A 262 8.41 -13.36 -0.78
N LEU A 263 7.58 -12.32 -0.96
CA LEU A 263 6.14 -12.47 -1.07
C LEU A 263 5.77 -13.37 -2.26
N ILE A 264 6.34 -13.14 -3.43
CA ILE A 264 6.12 -13.97 -4.63
C ILE A 264 6.54 -15.42 -4.37
N SER A 265 7.71 -15.64 -3.76
CA SER A 265 8.19 -16.98 -3.43
C SER A 265 7.24 -17.72 -2.46
N TYR A 266 6.76 -17.03 -1.43
CA TYR A 266 5.76 -17.56 -0.50
C TYR A 266 4.46 -17.95 -1.22
N LEU A 267 3.90 -17.05 -2.00
CA LEU A 267 2.62 -17.25 -2.71
C LEU A 267 2.73 -18.39 -3.76
N ASN A 268 3.85 -18.51 -4.45
CA ASN A 268 4.12 -19.65 -5.34
C ASN A 268 4.13 -20.98 -4.58
N LYS A 269 4.74 -21.02 -3.40
CA LYS A 269 4.74 -22.22 -2.53
C LYS A 269 3.32 -22.60 -2.09
N GLN A 270 2.46 -21.60 -1.84
CA GLN A 270 1.05 -21.78 -1.51
C GLN A 270 0.18 -22.11 -2.75
N LYS A 271 0.76 -22.12 -3.96
CA LYS A 271 0.04 -22.27 -5.24
C LYS A 271 -1.09 -21.23 -5.41
N ALA A 272 -0.87 -20.03 -4.84
CA ALA A 272 -1.82 -18.93 -4.94
C ALA A 272 -1.88 -18.41 -6.39
N PRO A 273 -3.09 -18.10 -6.92
CA PRO A 273 -3.23 -17.62 -8.29
C PRO A 273 -2.65 -16.19 -8.42
N MET A 274 -1.61 -16.06 -9.24
CA MET A 274 -0.96 -14.79 -9.57
C MET A 274 -0.69 -14.74 -11.07
N GLN A 275 -0.80 -13.55 -11.67
CA GLN A 275 -0.54 -13.32 -13.09
C GLN A 275 0.67 -12.39 -13.27
N LEU A 276 1.83 -12.82 -12.76
CA LEU A 276 3.06 -12.05 -12.91
C LEU A 276 3.97 -12.64 -13.99
N ASN A 277 4.60 -11.77 -14.78
CA ASN A 277 5.62 -12.16 -15.74
C ASN A 277 6.98 -12.25 -15.04
N SER A 278 7.48 -13.47 -14.84
CA SER A 278 8.73 -13.73 -14.11
C SER A 278 9.97 -13.13 -14.78
N LEU A 279 10.03 -13.10 -16.12
CA LEU A 279 11.17 -12.51 -16.85
C LEU A 279 11.19 -10.98 -16.69
N HIS A 280 10.04 -10.35 -16.76
CA HIS A 280 9.93 -8.91 -16.50
C HIS A 280 10.19 -8.57 -15.03
N PHE A 281 9.78 -9.45 -14.10
CA PHE A 281 10.13 -9.30 -12.69
C PHE A 281 11.66 -9.33 -12.48
N GLU A 282 12.35 -10.31 -13.04
CA GLU A 282 13.81 -10.40 -12.93
C GLU A 282 14.50 -9.15 -13.53
N SER A 283 14.03 -8.68 -14.67
CA SER A 283 14.52 -7.46 -15.30
C SER A 283 14.32 -6.23 -14.39
N ALA A 284 13.13 -6.06 -13.82
CA ALA A 284 12.82 -4.97 -12.91
C ALA A 284 13.63 -5.06 -11.60
N TYR A 285 13.80 -6.28 -11.07
CA TYR A 285 14.64 -6.54 -9.90
C TYR A 285 16.11 -6.13 -10.15
N ASN A 286 16.66 -6.46 -11.30
CA ASN A 286 18.01 -6.04 -11.65
C ASN A 286 18.10 -4.53 -11.89
N PHE A 287 17.04 -3.90 -12.44
CA PHE A 287 16.99 -2.46 -12.60
C PHE A 287 16.94 -1.72 -11.25
N SER A 288 16.23 -2.27 -10.26
CA SER A 288 16.11 -1.66 -8.93
C SER A 288 17.47 -1.42 -8.27
N LYS A 289 18.46 -2.29 -8.51
CA LYS A 289 19.83 -2.11 -8.03
C LYS A 289 20.46 -0.80 -8.50
N LYS A 290 20.15 -0.33 -9.73
CA LYS A 290 20.64 0.95 -10.24
C LYS A 290 19.94 2.15 -9.58
N ILE A 291 18.73 1.93 -9.03
CA ILE A 291 17.96 2.96 -8.33
C ILE A 291 18.41 3.08 -6.87
N PHE A 292 18.68 1.98 -6.20
CA PHE A 292 18.83 1.94 -4.74
C PHE A 292 20.27 1.72 -4.27
N LEU A 293 21.11 1.07 -5.06
CA LEU A 293 22.54 0.82 -4.79
C LEU A 293 23.44 1.74 -5.61
#